data_0190f6ad55a23a58368a9dec4a716779
#
_entry.id   0190f6ad55a23a58368a9dec4a716779
#
_cell.length_a   1.000
_cell.length_b   1.000
_cell.length_c   1.000
_cell.angle_alpha   90.00
_cell.angle_beta   90.00
_cell.angle_gamma   90.00
#
_symmetry.space_group_name_H-M   'P 1'
#
loop_
_entity.id
_entity.type
_entity.pdbx_description
1 polymer ?
#
loop_
_entity_poly.entity_id
_entity_poly.type
_entity_poly.pdbx_seq_one_letter_code
_entity_poly.pdbx_strand_id
1 'polypeptide(L)'
;MNSEFTEYIKIKVTAAQIGISKDKWESVGPEINNHEALQILQDKSYHVLPIVDTSGKCVTFWELTTENGIVSAKKKNIEDANKISYLTDLKELLYQFNFSKSDYFYLTESGNINGLVSQVNLNSKPVYTYFYNLLSYCEIELGLWVKSIIEENEIISLISSKSNQSSKDLSFEAFERYSYDKKNNTQSHIIEYVYFTQFEYILKKKKLVSTLGYQSNSDFSKDFKLMSRFRNWIAHPINSITENLQNDLFLLHKSLDRLIENLAKSNIELNKSYLSTTFQVKCSPPVNLKIGFISKEMKDLLLVNDSSEYSIITGENPFSNSCSEEINKARNTSLIKLLEKQRFKYFETLGVPADNNWTSENSFLVFNMSKDKAKRLCKEFEQNAFVYGSVDSEVELVWVNY
;
A
#
# COMPACT_ATOMS: atom_id res chain seq x y z
N MET A 1 12.59 1.89 10.58
CA MET A 1 12.23 2.52 9.28
C MET A 1 12.81 3.91 9.24
N ASN A 2 13.66 4.25 8.27
CA ASN A 2 14.23 5.60 8.17
C ASN A 2 13.12 6.60 7.82
N SER A 3 13.00 7.70 8.57
CA SER A 3 11.97 8.74 8.40
C SER A 3 11.90 9.34 6.99
N GLU A 4 13.02 9.36 6.26
CA GLU A 4 13.08 9.82 4.88
C GLU A 4 12.31 8.92 3.89
N PHE A 5 12.23 7.61 4.15
CA PHE A 5 11.52 6.66 3.26
C PHE A 5 10.00 6.66 3.44
N THR A 6 9.51 7.01 4.64
CA THR A 6 8.06 7.15 4.89
C THR A 6 7.46 8.29 4.07
N GLU A 7 8.23 9.31 3.69
CA GLU A 7 7.77 10.37 2.80
C GLU A 7 7.59 9.89 1.34
N TYR A 8 8.40 8.95 0.85
CA TYR A 8 8.29 8.43 -0.51
C TYR A 8 7.03 7.59 -0.74
N ILE A 9 6.53 6.87 0.29
CA ILE A 9 5.26 6.11 0.22
C ILE A 9 4.05 7.05 0.26
N LYS A 10 4.20 8.27 0.77
CA LYS A 10 3.16 9.30 0.86
C LYS A 10 2.85 10.00 -0.47
N ILE A 11 3.56 9.68 -1.56
CA ILE A 11 3.23 10.23 -2.88
C ILE A 11 1.85 9.69 -3.29
N LYS A 12 0.84 10.51 -3.06
CA LYS A 12 -0.52 10.25 -3.55
C LYS A 12 -0.61 10.76 -4.98
N VAL A 13 -0.80 9.86 -5.91
CA VAL A 13 -1.19 10.20 -7.28
C VAL A 13 -2.71 10.14 -7.34
N THR A 14 -3.34 11.24 -7.72
CA THR A 14 -4.80 11.33 -7.82
C THR A 14 -5.25 11.25 -9.28
N ALA A 15 -6.53 10.92 -9.47
CA ALA A 15 -7.15 10.90 -10.79
C ALA A 15 -7.03 12.24 -11.54
N ALA A 16 -7.06 13.36 -10.82
CA ALA A 16 -6.84 14.69 -11.40
C ALA A 16 -5.43 14.91 -11.95
N GLN A 17 -4.41 14.31 -11.32
CA GLN A 17 -3.02 14.47 -11.76
C GLN A 17 -2.68 13.71 -13.03
N ILE A 18 -3.46 12.69 -13.39
CA ILE A 18 -3.25 11.87 -14.58
C ILE A 18 -4.34 12.07 -15.63
N GLY A 19 -5.52 12.52 -15.24
CA GLY A 19 -6.64 12.80 -16.13
C GLY A 19 -6.47 14.08 -16.94
N ILE A 20 -7.47 14.37 -17.77
CA ILE A 20 -7.56 15.56 -18.59
C ILE A 20 -8.59 16.47 -17.93
N SER A 21 -8.19 17.70 -17.59
CA SER A 21 -9.09 18.71 -17.05
C SER A 21 -10.05 19.23 -18.12
N LYS A 22 -11.20 19.72 -17.70
CA LYS A 22 -12.27 20.18 -18.58
C LYS A 22 -11.87 21.32 -19.54
N ASP A 23 -10.94 22.15 -19.13
CA ASP A 23 -10.36 23.22 -19.95
C ASP A 23 -9.45 22.70 -21.07
N LYS A 24 -9.02 21.44 -20.99
CA LYS A 24 -8.11 20.80 -21.96
C LYS A 24 -8.74 19.65 -22.74
N TRP A 25 -9.91 19.18 -22.34
CA TRP A 25 -10.59 18.14 -23.13
C TRP A 25 -11.25 18.73 -24.37
N GLU A 26 -11.39 17.93 -25.41
CA GLU A 26 -12.22 18.29 -26.55
C GLU A 26 -13.69 17.99 -26.25
N SER A 27 -14.57 18.93 -26.48
CA SER A 27 -16.01 18.80 -26.23
C SER A 27 -16.80 19.49 -27.39
N VAL A 28 -18.07 19.14 -27.49
CA VAL A 28 -18.97 19.67 -28.52
C VAL A 28 -20.21 20.29 -27.89
N GLY A 29 -20.90 21.11 -28.64
CA GLY A 29 -22.20 21.66 -28.25
C GLY A 29 -23.33 20.64 -28.39
N PRO A 30 -24.52 20.93 -27.82
CA PRO A 30 -25.66 20.01 -27.84
C PRO A 30 -26.30 19.84 -29.23
N GLU A 31 -26.00 20.71 -30.17
CA GLU A 31 -26.54 20.75 -31.55
C GLU A 31 -25.89 19.74 -32.49
N ILE A 32 -24.72 19.18 -32.14
CA ILE A 32 -24.02 18.23 -33.01
C ILE A 32 -24.82 16.94 -33.19
N ASN A 33 -24.91 16.45 -34.40
CA ASN A 33 -25.59 15.20 -34.72
C ASN A 33 -24.63 13.97 -34.57
N ASN A 34 -25.21 12.77 -34.68
CA ASN A 34 -24.45 11.52 -34.48
C ASN A 34 -23.41 11.27 -35.59
N HIS A 35 -23.62 11.75 -36.83
CA HIS A 35 -22.67 11.57 -37.92
C HIS A 35 -21.42 12.42 -37.71
N GLU A 36 -21.61 13.68 -37.36
CA GLU A 36 -20.52 14.61 -37.03
C GLU A 36 -19.75 14.13 -35.78
N ALA A 37 -20.46 13.68 -34.74
CA ALA A 37 -19.85 13.13 -33.56
C ALA A 37 -19.01 11.86 -33.86
N LEU A 38 -19.53 10.95 -34.71
CA LEU A 38 -18.81 9.76 -35.15
C LEU A 38 -17.53 10.13 -35.90
N GLN A 39 -17.59 11.09 -36.78
CA GLN A 39 -16.42 11.55 -37.54
C GLN A 39 -15.33 12.06 -36.59
N ILE A 40 -15.68 12.93 -35.62
CA ILE A 40 -14.71 13.44 -34.62
C ILE A 40 -14.12 12.31 -33.79
N LEU A 41 -14.96 11.38 -33.31
CA LEU A 41 -14.50 10.24 -32.50
C LEU A 41 -13.52 9.37 -33.29
N GLN A 42 -13.77 9.12 -34.58
CA GLN A 42 -12.89 8.30 -35.41
C GLN A 42 -11.60 9.03 -35.79
N ASP A 43 -11.70 10.29 -36.26
CA ASP A 43 -10.55 11.10 -36.70
C ASP A 43 -9.54 11.34 -35.57
N LYS A 44 -10.04 11.48 -34.33
CA LYS A 44 -9.22 11.71 -33.13
C LYS A 44 -8.90 10.44 -32.33
N SER A 45 -9.44 9.30 -32.74
CA SER A 45 -9.33 8.03 -31.97
C SER A 45 -9.83 8.17 -30.54
N TYR A 46 -10.93 8.90 -30.34
CA TYR A 46 -11.57 9.05 -29.05
C TYR A 46 -12.63 7.98 -28.82
N HIS A 47 -12.75 7.49 -27.58
CA HIS A 47 -13.84 6.61 -27.17
C HIS A 47 -15.09 7.39 -26.74
N VAL A 48 -14.89 8.58 -26.19
CA VAL A 48 -15.94 9.46 -25.68
C VAL A 48 -15.71 10.90 -26.10
N LEU A 49 -16.79 11.63 -26.32
CA LEU A 49 -16.79 13.05 -26.67
C LEU A 49 -17.82 13.77 -25.80
N PRO A 50 -17.39 14.52 -24.78
CA PRO A 50 -18.29 15.25 -23.89
C PRO A 50 -19.14 16.27 -24.61
N ILE A 51 -20.40 16.42 -24.20
CA ILE A 51 -21.31 17.48 -24.70
C ILE A 51 -21.44 18.52 -23.60
N VAL A 52 -21.08 19.76 -23.92
CA VAL A 52 -21.12 20.89 -22.99
C VAL A 52 -22.19 21.85 -23.45
N ASP A 53 -23.15 22.17 -22.59
CA ASP A 53 -24.21 23.14 -22.89
C ASP A 53 -23.72 24.60 -22.84
N THR A 54 -24.59 25.54 -23.19
CA THR A 54 -24.30 26.97 -23.18
C THR A 54 -24.01 27.55 -21.81
N SER A 55 -24.37 26.82 -20.71
CA SER A 55 -24.04 27.19 -19.36
C SER A 55 -22.67 26.61 -18.90
N GLY A 56 -22.01 25.89 -19.79
CA GLY A 56 -20.74 25.21 -19.48
C GLY A 56 -20.93 23.90 -18.71
N LYS A 57 -22.13 23.34 -18.58
CA LYS A 57 -22.41 22.10 -17.88
C LYS A 57 -22.30 20.90 -18.81
N CYS A 58 -21.65 19.84 -18.35
CA CYS A 58 -21.53 18.56 -19.04
C CYS A 58 -22.36 17.51 -18.30
N VAL A 59 -23.42 17.00 -18.94
CA VAL A 59 -24.31 15.95 -18.38
C VAL A 59 -24.53 14.80 -19.34
N THR A 60 -24.10 14.97 -20.61
CA THR A 60 -24.24 13.98 -21.68
C THR A 60 -22.95 13.89 -22.48
N PHE A 61 -22.80 12.81 -23.23
CA PHE A 61 -21.63 12.57 -24.08
C PHE A 61 -21.99 11.70 -25.28
N TRP A 62 -21.18 11.74 -26.32
CA TRP A 62 -21.17 10.75 -27.38
C TRP A 62 -20.17 9.65 -27.06
N GLU A 63 -20.57 8.39 -27.22
CA GLU A 63 -19.71 7.23 -27.05
C GLU A 63 -19.58 6.46 -28.35
N LEU A 64 -18.35 6.08 -28.70
CA LEU A 64 -18.09 5.19 -29.82
C LEU A 64 -18.51 3.78 -29.44
N THR A 65 -19.44 3.20 -30.17
CA THR A 65 -19.95 1.84 -29.94
C THR A 65 -19.81 0.99 -31.19
N THR A 66 -19.54 -0.30 -31.02
CA THR A 66 -19.51 -1.28 -32.10
C THR A 66 -20.54 -2.35 -31.83
N GLU A 67 -21.59 -2.42 -32.65
CA GLU A 67 -22.64 -3.42 -32.57
C GLU A 67 -22.74 -4.18 -33.89
N ASN A 68 -22.64 -5.49 -33.86
CA ASN A 68 -22.69 -6.35 -35.06
C ASN A 68 -21.69 -5.91 -36.16
N GLY A 69 -20.51 -5.41 -35.77
CA GLY A 69 -19.49 -4.93 -36.69
C GLY A 69 -19.73 -3.53 -37.25
N ILE A 70 -20.82 -2.85 -36.86
CA ILE A 70 -21.13 -1.49 -37.25
C ILE A 70 -20.67 -0.52 -36.15
N VAL A 71 -19.78 0.41 -36.51
CA VAL A 71 -19.32 1.48 -35.64
C VAL A 71 -20.29 2.66 -35.69
N SER A 72 -20.71 3.15 -34.54
CA SER A 72 -21.65 4.29 -34.44
C SER A 72 -21.34 5.15 -33.23
N ALA A 73 -21.78 6.40 -33.24
CA ALA A 73 -21.78 7.28 -32.07
C ALA A 73 -23.16 7.24 -31.40
N LYS A 74 -23.20 6.93 -30.11
CA LYS A 74 -24.45 6.95 -29.32
C LYS A 74 -24.38 8.01 -28.25
N LYS A 75 -25.42 8.84 -28.16
CA LYS A 75 -25.56 9.86 -27.12
C LYS A 75 -26.01 9.17 -25.81
N LYS A 76 -25.29 9.41 -24.72
CA LYS A 76 -25.57 8.85 -23.40
C LYS A 76 -25.58 9.92 -22.31
N ASN A 77 -26.29 9.66 -21.24
CA ASN A 77 -26.21 10.46 -20.02
C ASN A 77 -25.00 10.03 -19.17
N ILE A 78 -24.41 10.98 -18.46
CA ILE A 78 -23.37 10.69 -17.50
C ILE A 78 -24.04 10.26 -16.19
N GLU A 79 -24.03 8.97 -15.93
CA GLU A 79 -24.58 8.36 -14.71
C GLU A 79 -23.55 8.39 -13.56
N ASP A 80 -24.01 8.13 -12.33
CA ASP A 80 -23.11 8.09 -11.16
C ASP A 80 -22.07 6.99 -11.27
N ALA A 81 -22.38 5.88 -11.92
CA ALA A 81 -21.43 4.81 -12.21
C ALA A 81 -20.26 5.24 -13.12
N ASN A 82 -20.40 6.33 -13.88
CA ASN A 82 -19.36 6.88 -14.73
C ASN A 82 -18.56 8.00 -14.04
N LYS A 83 -18.80 8.27 -12.77
CA LYS A 83 -18.19 9.38 -12.04
C LYS A 83 -17.32 8.90 -10.91
N ILE A 84 -16.19 9.57 -10.74
CA ILE A 84 -15.34 9.42 -9.55
C ILE A 84 -14.87 10.80 -9.07
N SER A 85 -14.47 10.89 -7.81
CA SER A 85 -13.88 12.11 -7.30
C SER A 85 -12.54 12.40 -7.99
N TYR A 86 -12.28 13.66 -8.31
CA TYR A 86 -10.98 14.10 -8.83
C TYR A 86 -9.82 13.81 -7.84
N LEU A 87 -10.11 13.65 -6.53
CA LEU A 87 -9.16 13.28 -5.49
C LEU A 87 -9.00 11.76 -5.32
N THR A 88 -9.73 10.94 -6.09
CA THR A 88 -9.57 9.48 -6.05
C THR A 88 -8.10 9.11 -6.27
N ASP A 89 -7.50 8.39 -5.34
CA ASP A 89 -6.11 7.98 -5.45
C ASP A 89 -5.90 6.88 -6.50
N LEU A 90 -4.67 6.70 -6.93
CA LEU A 90 -4.33 5.74 -7.99
C LEU A 90 -4.72 4.30 -7.62
N LYS A 91 -4.58 3.90 -6.36
CA LYS A 91 -4.96 2.56 -5.90
C LYS A 91 -6.45 2.30 -6.10
N GLU A 92 -7.28 3.22 -5.62
CA GLU A 92 -8.74 3.15 -5.80
C GLU A 92 -9.13 3.25 -7.28
N LEU A 93 -8.46 4.12 -8.04
CA LEU A 93 -8.70 4.25 -9.49
C LEU A 93 -8.42 2.95 -10.24
N LEU A 94 -7.31 2.26 -9.94
CA LEU A 94 -6.98 0.95 -10.52
C LEU A 94 -8.03 -0.10 -10.14
N TYR A 95 -8.52 -0.07 -8.90
CA TYR A 95 -9.61 -0.92 -8.44
C TYR A 95 -10.88 -0.66 -9.26
N GLN A 96 -11.29 0.60 -9.39
CA GLN A 96 -12.49 0.98 -10.14
C GLN A 96 -12.39 0.56 -11.62
N PHE A 97 -11.27 0.79 -12.29
CA PHE A 97 -11.06 0.33 -13.66
C PHE A 97 -11.16 -1.20 -13.79
N ASN A 98 -10.60 -1.94 -12.83
CA ASN A 98 -10.59 -3.40 -12.90
C ASN A 98 -11.97 -4.02 -12.67
N PHE A 99 -12.79 -3.45 -11.77
CA PHE A 99 -14.08 -4.04 -11.37
C PHE A 99 -15.28 -3.52 -12.17
N SER A 100 -15.31 -2.24 -12.53
CA SER A 100 -16.41 -1.66 -13.33
C SER A 100 -16.35 -2.06 -14.80
N LYS A 101 -15.18 -2.54 -15.28
CA LYS A 101 -14.88 -2.77 -16.70
C LYS A 101 -15.11 -1.51 -17.56
N SER A 102 -15.05 -0.34 -16.93
CA SER A 102 -15.14 0.94 -17.62
C SER A 102 -13.77 1.34 -18.17
N ASP A 103 -13.74 1.91 -19.36
CA ASP A 103 -12.51 2.42 -19.97
C ASP A 103 -12.19 3.86 -19.54
N TYR A 104 -13.12 4.52 -18.87
CA TYR A 104 -13.00 5.92 -18.45
C TYR A 104 -13.95 6.27 -17.31
N PHE A 105 -13.63 7.38 -16.60
CA PHE A 105 -14.49 8.01 -15.60
C PHE A 105 -14.46 9.52 -15.75
N TYR A 106 -15.61 10.16 -15.54
CA TYR A 106 -15.71 11.61 -15.40
C TYR A 106 -15.26 12.01 -13.98
N LEU A 107 -14.36 13.00 -13.93
CA LEU A 107 -13.83 13.54 -12.68
C LEU A 107 -14.78 14.58 -12.11
N THR A 108 -15.20 14.39 -10.87
CA THR A 108 -16.12 15.30 -10.19
C THR A 108 -15.45 16.05 -9.05
N GLU A 109 -15.76 17.34 -8.94
CA GLU A 109 -15.40 18.21 -7.84
C GLU A 109 -16.63 19.01 -7.41
N SER A 110 -17.00 18.94 -6.12
CA SER A 110 -18.18 19.64 -5.59
C SER A 110 -19.46 19.39 -6.41
N GLY A 111 -19.65 18.17 -6.94
CA GLY A 111 -20.80 17.78 -7.74
C GLY A 111 -20.75 18.18 -9.21
N ASN A 112 -19.74 18.93 -9.64
CA ASN A 112 -19.55 19.33 -11.03
C ASN A 112 -18.55 18.41 -11.75
N ILE A 113 -18.74 18.20 -13.04
CA ILE A 113 -17.80 17.47 -13.87
C ILE A 113 -16.70 18.43 -14.33
N ASN A 114 -15.46 18.16 -13.91
CA ASN A 114 -14.30 19.01 -14.14
C ASN A 114 -13.18 18.33 -14.94
N GLY A 115 -13.39 17.11 -15.40
CA GLY A 115 -12.40 16.39 -16.20
C GLY A 115 -12.82 14.98 -16.55
N LEU A 116 -11.90 14.26 -17.15
CA LEU A 116 -12.02 12.86 -17.57
C LEU A 116 -10.72 12.14 -17.29
N VAL A 117 -10.79 10.91 -16.81
CA VAL A 117 -9.66 9.98 -16.74
C VAL A 117 -10.00 8.70 -17.47
N SER A 118 -9.10 8.21 -18.31
CA SER A 118 -9.24 6.97 -19.05
C SER A 118 -8.07 6.02 -18.76
N GLN A 119 -8.19 4.77 -19.13
CA GLN A 119 -7.12 3.78 -18.99
C GLN A 119 -5.81 4.23 -19.66
N VAL A 120 -5.87 4.96 -20.78
CA VAL A 120 -4.70 5.49 -21.48
C VAL A 120 -3.90 6.45 -20.59
N ASN A 121 -4.57 7.18 -19.68
CA ASN A 121 -3.93 8.09 -18.76
C ASN A 121 -3.06 7.37 -17.70
N LEU A 122 -3.27 6.06 -17.48
CA LEU A 122 -2.39 5.26 -16.64
C LEU A 122 -0.97 5.16 -17.21
N ASN A 123 -0.81 5.38 -18.52
CA ASN A 123 0.49 5.46 -19.19
C ASN A 123 1.10 6.86 -19.07
N SER A 124 1.27 7.35 -17.86
CA SER A 124 1.72 8.72 -17.59
C SER A 124 2.87 8.75 -16.58
N LYS A 125 3.66 9.85 -16.65
CA LYS A 125 4.81 10.04 -15.76
C LYS A 125 4.46 9.95 -14.27
N PRO A 126 3.37 10.53 -13.76
CA PRO A 126 2.99 10.36 -12.35
C PRO A 126 2.79 8.91 -11.94
N VAL A 127 2.14 8.07 -12.79
CA VAL A 127 1.91 6.65 -12.54
C VAL A 127 3.24 5.89 -12.53
N TYR A 128 4.14 6.16 -13.48
CA TYR A 128 5.48 5.56 -13.47
C TYR A 128 6.26 5.91 -12.22
N THR A 129 6.26 7.18 -11.83
CA THR A 129 6.96 7.63 -10.62
C THR A 129 6.40 6.96 -9.36
N TYR A 130 5.08 6.82 -9.27
CA TYR A 130 4.43 6.14 -8.18
C TYR A 130 4.90 4.68 -8.04
N PHE A 131 4.85 3.91 -9.13
CA PHE A 131 5.27 2.51 -9.11
C PHE A 131 6.79 2.34 -8.95
N TYR A 132 7.59 3.26 -9.50
CA TYR A 132 9.04 3.26 -9.28
C TYR A 132 9.37 3.39 -7.79
N ASN A 133 8.75 4.34 -7.11
CA ASN A 133 8.98 4.54 -5.68
C ASN A 133 8.51 3.33 -4.86
N LEU A 134 7.35 2.76 -5.20
CA LEU A 134 6.80 1.61 -4.49
C LEU A 134 7.67 0.36 -4.68
N LEU A 135 8.16 0.09 -5.90
CA LEU A 135 9.09 -0.99 -6.21
C LEU A 135 10.43 -0.80 -5.50
N SER A 136 10.99 0.42 -5.54
CA SER A 136 12.25 0.74 -4.87
C SER A 136 12.13 0.55 -3.36
N TYR A 137 11.02 0.95 -2.77
CA TYR A 137 10.73 0.70 -1.37
C TYR A 137 10.69 -0.80 -1.05
N CYS A 138 9.97 -1.59 -1.84
CA CYS A 138 9.95 -3.04 -1.66
C CYS A 138 11.34 -3.67 -1.79
N GLU A 139 12.16 -3.22 -2.73
CA GLU A 139 13.52 -3.71 -2.94
C GLU A 139 14.40 -3.44 -1.71
N ILE A 140 14.32 -2.23 -1.15
CA ILE A 140 15.07 -1.83 0.05
C ILE A 140 14.62 -2.63 1.27
N GLU A 141 13.31 -2.66 1.56
CA GLU A 141 12.78 -3.37 2.73
C GLU A 141 13.06 -4.88 2.65
N LEU A 142 12.95 -5.45 1.46
CA LEU A 142 13.29 -6.86 1.23
C LEU A 142 14.79 -7.11 1.48
N GLY A 143 15.64 -6.20 1.01
CA GLY A 143 17.09 -6.26 1.25
C GLY A 143 17.43 -6.18 2.74
N LEU A 144 16.84 -5.24 3.46
CA LEU A 144 17.03 -5.09 4.90
C LEU A 144 16.52 -6.32 5.66
N TRP A 145 15.36 -6.85 5.28
CA TRP A 145 14.83 -8.08 5.88
C TRP A 145 15.74 -9.28 5.62
N VAL A 146 16.21 -9.50 4.39
CA VAL A 146 17.13 -10.58 4.06
C VAL A 146 18.44 -10.44 4.86
N LYS A 147 18.99 -9.23 4.96
CA LYS A 147 20.18 -8.91 5.75
C LYS A 147 20.01 -9.24 7.24
N SER A 148 18.80 -9.09 7.78
CA SER A 148 18.51 -9.36 9.20
C SER A 148 18.39 -10.85 9.55
N ILE A 149 18.15 -11.73 8.56
CA ILE A 149 17.83 -13.14 8.79
C ILE A 149 18.80 -14.12 8.16
N ILE A 150 19.68 -13.67 7.25
CA ILE A 150 20.66 -14.52 6.57
C ILE A 150 22.04 -13.90 6.78
N GLU A 151 22.98 -14.71 7.26
CA GLU A 151 24.37 -14.29 7.39
C GLU A 151 25.02 -13.92 6.05
N GLU A 152 25.82 -12.85 6.02
CA GLU A 152 26.42 -12.32 4.79
C GLU A 152 27.18 -13.40 4.00
N ASN A 153 27.96 -14.25 4.68
CA ASN A 153 28.71 -15.32 4.05
C ASN A 153 27.85 -16.36 3.34
N GLU A 154 26.63 -16.59 3.84
CA GLU A 154 25.68 -17.49 3.17
C GLU A 154 25.12 -16.87 1.90
N ILE A 155 24.82 -15.56 1.92
CA ILE A 155 24.36 -14.82 0.72
C ILE A 155 25.48 -14.82 -0.32
N ILE A 156 26.73 -14.54 0.09
CA ILE A 156 27.93 -14.59 -0.77
C ILE A 156 28.04 -15.98 -1.43
N SER A 157 27.91 -17.04 -0.65
CA SER A 157 27.98 -18.42 -1.16
C SER A 157 26.90 -18.72 -2.20
N LEU A 158 25.66 -18.27 -1.98
CA LEU A 158 24.56 -18.44 -2.92
C LEU A 158 24.78 -17.67 -4.23
N ILE A 159 25.21 -16.42 -4.14
CA ILE A 159 25.42 -15.56 -5.31
C ILE A 159 26.65 -16.03 -6.10
N SER A 160 27.76 -16.36 -5.43
CA SER A 160 28.98 -16.87 -6.10
C SER A 160 28.75 -18.22 -6.76
N SER A 161 28.03 -19.15 -6.10
CA SER A 161 27.72 -20.45 -6.68
C SER A 161 26.84 -20.34 -7.94
N LYS A 162 25.93 -19.37 -7.98
CA LYS A 162 25.11 -19.09 -9.14
C LYS A 162 25.90 -18.37 -10.24
N SER A 163 26.79 -17.46 -9.88
CA SER A 163 27.66 -16.75 -10.82
C SER A 163 28.57 -17.71 -11.62
N ASN A 164 29.01 -18.79 -10.98
CA ASN A 164 29.85 -19.81 -11.62
C ASN A 164 29.12 -20.66 -12.68
N GLN A 165 27.78 -20.59 -12.75
CA GLN A 165 26.99 -21.34 -13.73
C GLN A 165 26.85 -20.62 -15.08
N SER A 166 26.91 -19.29 -15.09
CA SER A 166 26.87 -18.49 -16.33
C SER A 166 27.42 -17.09 -16.09
N SER A 167 28.36 -16.66 -16.92
CA SER A 167 28.87 -15.28 -16.94
C SER A 167 27.83 -14.24 -17.43
N LYS A 168 26.69 -14.69 -17.95
CA LYS A 168 25.56 -13.84 -18.38
C LYS A 168 24.50 -13.65 -17.29
N ASP A 169 24.63 -14.34 -16.14
CA ASP A 169 23.73 -14.18 -15.02
C ASP A 169 24.05 -12.89 -14.25
N LEU A 170 23.03 -12.16 -13.85
CA LEU A 170 23.16 -10.95 -13.02
C LEU A 170 23.89 -11.22 -11.69
N SER A 171 23.91 -12.49 -11.23
CA SER A 171 24.67 -12.91 -10.05
C SER A 171 26.18 -12.78 -10.25
N PHE A 172 26.68 -13.01 -11.47
CA PHE A 172 28.07 -12.79 -11.80
C PHE A 172 28.41 -11.30 -11.64
N GLU A 173 27.65 -10.41 -12.24
CA GLU A 173 27.87 -8.97 -12.14
C GLU A 173 27.81 -8.47 -10.68
N ALA A 174 26.81 -8.89 -9.91
CA ALA A 174 26.67 -8.53 -8.50
C ALA A 174 27.87 -8.99 -7.67
N PHE A 175 28.34 -10.22 -7.88
CA PHE A 175 29.50 -10.78 -7.18
C PHE A 175 30.81 -10.10 -7.54
N GLU A 176 31.04 -9.79 -8.83
CA GLU A 176 32.23 -9.08 -9.30
C GLU A 176 32.31 -7.66 -8.73
N ARG A 177 31.20 -6.91 -8.75
CA ARG A 177 31.16 -5.55 -8.18
C ARG A 177 31.41 -5.57 -6.68
N TYR A 178 30.72 -6.44 -5.94
CA TYR A 178 30.97 -6.63 -4.52
C TYR A 178 32.43 -6.98 -4.21
N SER A 179 33.02 -7.95 -4.97
CA SER A 179 34.39 -8.38 -4.77
C SER A 179 35.38 -7.27 -5.05
N TYR A 180 35.14 -6.44 -6.07
CA TYR A 180 35.94 -5.26 -6.38
C TYR A 180 35.94 -4.25 -5.24
N ASP A 181 34.75 -3.91 -4.72
CA ASP A 181 34.61 -2.92 -3.67
C ASP A 181 35.20 -3.42 -2.33
N LYS A 182 35.06 -4.70 -2.01
CA LYS A 182 35.72 -5.31 -0.84
C LYS A 182 37.24 -5.25 -0.92
N LYS A 183 37.85 -5.44 -2.10
CA LYS A 183 39.29 -5.28 -2.30
C LYS A 183 39.76 -3.85 -2.09
N ASN A 184 38.87 -2.87 -2.29
CA ASN A 184 39.15 -1.45 -2.08
C ASN A 184 38.76 -0.93 -0.69
N ASN A 185 38.62 -1.82 0.29
CA ASN A 185 38.25 -1.51 1.68
C ASN A 185 36.92 -0.78 1.89
N THR A 186 35.96 -0.97 0.98
CA THR A 186 34.60 -0.45 1.17
C THR A 186 33.84 -1.34 2.16
N GLN A 187 33.23 -0.74 3.17
CA GLN A 187 32.39 -1.44 4.16
C GLN A 187 30.97 -1.65 3.60
N SER A 188 30.83 -2.35 2.49
CA SER A 188 29.55 -2.66 1.87
C SER A 188 29.14 -4.10 2.12
N HIS A 189 27.86 -4.35 2.19
CA HIS A 189 27.27 -5.68 2.35
C HIS A 189 26.85 -6.23 0.98
N ILE A 190 26.99 -7.54 0.73
CA ILE A 190 26.66 -8.17 -0.57
C ILE A 190 25.24 -7.87 -1.02
N ILE A 191 24.30 -7.66 -0.08
CA ILE A 191 22.89 -7.37 -0.38
C ILE A 191 22.70 -6.07 -1.17
N GLU A 192 23.62 -5.11 -1.05
CA GLU A 192 23.59 -3.83 -1.76
C GLU A 192 23.88 -3.96 -3.27
N TYR A 193 24.38 -5.12 -3.68
CA TYR A 193 24.69 -5.47 -5.07
C TYR A 193 23.68 -6.43 -5.68
N VAL A 194 22.78 -6.99 -4.85
CA VAL A 194 21.78 -7.98 -5.28
C VAL A 194 20.65 -7.28 -6.03
N TYR A 195 20.35 -7.76 -7.22
CA TYR A 195 19.24 -7.27 -8.03
C TYR A 195 17.91 -7.90 -7.57
N PHE A 196 16.82 -7.23 -7.84
CA PHE A 196 15.47 -7.67 -7.41
C PHE A 196 15.16 -9.13 -7.79
N THR A 197 15.54 -9.56 -8.99
CA THR A 197 15.34 -10.93 -9.46
C THR A 197 16.12 -11.99 -8.68
N GLN A 198 17.22 -11.60 -8.03
CA GLN A 198 18.06 -12.51 -7.26
C GLN A 198 17.48 -12.79 -5.87
N PHE A 199 16.65 -11.87 -5.33
CA PHE A 199 15.92 -12.15 -4.09
C PHE A 199 15.01 -13.37 -4.25
N GLU A 200 14.36 -13.55 -5.40
CA GLU A 200 13.56 -14.77 -5.65
C GLU A 200 14.38 -16.04 -5.47
N TYR A 201 15.60 -16.06 -6.03
CA TYR A 201 16.50 -17.19 -5.92
C TYR A 201 16.96 -17.43 -4.48
N ILE A 202 17.43 -16.39 -3.78
CA ILE A 202 17.89 -16.46 -2.38
C ILE A 202 16.78 -17.01 -1.48
N LEU A 203 15.58 -16.43 -1.55
CA LEU A 203 14.46 -16.76 -0.71
C LEU A 203 13.97 -18.20 -0.93
N LYS A 204 13.93 -18.67 -2.16
CA LYS A 204 13.60 -20.08 -2.46
C LYS A 204 14.65 -21.04 -1.94
N LYS A 205 15.94 -20.75 -2.14
CA LYS A 205 17.04 -21.59 -1.67
C LYS A 205 17.06 -21.68 -0.15
N LYS A 206 16.76 -20.61 0.53
CA LYS A 206 16.68 -20.54 2.00
C LYS A 206 15.34 -21.00 2.57
N LYS A 207 14.38 -21.40 1.72
CA LYS A 207 13.03 -21.84 2.11
C LYS A 207 12.25 -20.78 2.92
N LEU A 208 12.47 -19.50 2.62
CA LEU A 208 11.88 -18.36 3.34
C LEU A 208 10.59 -17.83 2.70
N VAL A 209 10.12 -18.44 1.63
CA VAL A 209 8.91 -18.03 0.90
C VAL A 209 7.66 -18.06 1.79
N SER A 210 7.53 -19.09 2.63
CA SER A 210 6.40 -19.21 3.58
C SER A 210 6.46 -18.17 4.71
N THR A 211 7.65 -17.76 5.11
CA THR A 211 7.85 -16.70 6.12
C THR A 211 7.33 -15.34 5.62
N LEU A 212 7.36 -15.12 4.31
CA LEU A 212 6.74 -13.97 3.65
C LEU A 212 5.23 -14.17 3.37
N GLY A 213 4.58 -15.14 4.04
CA GLY A 213 3.14 -15.35 3.94
C GLY A 213 2.64 -15.92 2.61
N TYR A 214 3.53 -16.40 1.73
CA TYR A 214 3.14 -17.07 0.49
C TYR A 214 2.86 -18.56 0.73
N GLN A 215 1.75 -19.05 0.18
CA GLN A 215 1.34 -20.46 0.34
C GLN A 215 2.17 -21.41 -0.52
N SER A 216 2.74 -20.90 -1.63
CA SER A 216 3.53 -21.71 -2.55
C SER A 216 4.67 -20.92 -3.21
N ASN A 217 5.71 -21.66 -3.64
CA ASN A 217 6.77 -21.11 -4.49
C ASN A 217 6.24 -20.61 -5.85
N SER A 218 5.13 -21.17 -6.33
CA SER A 218 4.49 -20.76 -7.58
C SER A 218 3.87 -19.38 -7.47
N ASP A 219 3.09 -19.13 -6.41
CA ASP A 219 2.45 -17.82 -6.18
C ASP A 219 3.49 -16.72 -5.95
N PHE A 220 4.51 -17.04 -5.14
CA PHE A 220 5.66 -16.17 -4.94
C PHE A 220 6.34 -15.81 -6.27
N SER A 221 6.64 -16.80 -7.11
CA SER A 221 7.29 -16.56 -8.42
C SER A 221 6.43 -15.75 -9.37
N LYS A 222 5.11 -15.90 -9.31
CA LYS A 222 4.17 -15.08 -10.10
C LYS A 222 4.32 -13.59 -9.76
N ASP A 223 4.24 -13.26 -8.47
CA ASP A 223 4.36 -11.88 -7.99
C ASP A 223 5.74 -11.30 -8.32
N PHE A 224 6.81 -12.04 -8.04
CA PHE A 224 8.18 -11.57 -8.31
C PHE A 224 8.49 -11.39 -9.80
N LYS A 225 7.98 -12.26 -10.67
CA LYS A 225 8.10 -12.08 -12.13
C LYS A 225 7.38 -10.83 -12.61
N LEU A 226 6.17 -10.57 -12.06
CA LEU A 226 5.41 -9.37 -12.38
C LEU A 226 6.15 -8.12 -11.93
N MET A 227 6.59 -8.06 -10.66
CA MET A 227 7.36 -6.95 -10.12
C MET A 227 8.68 -6.71 -10.89
N SER A 228 9.42 -7.77 -11.22
CA SER A 228 10.67 -7.68 -11.99
C SER A 228 10.44 -7.15 -13.40
N ARG A 229 9.36 -7.59 -14.07
CA ARG A 229 8.97 -7.09 -15.39
C ARG A 229 8.71 -5.58 -15.35
N PHE A 230 7.91 -5.13 -14.39
CA PHE A 230 7.59 -3.71 -14.25
C PHE A 230 8.78 -2.86 -13.81
N ARG A 231 9.62 -3.37 -12.92
CA ARG A 231 10.85 -2.69 -12.51
C ARG A 231 11.73 -2.35 -13.72
N ASN A 232 11.87 -3.30 -14.64
CA ASN A 232 12.66 -3.09 -15.87
C ASN A 232 11.96 -2.10 -16.83
N TRP A 233 10.64 -2.14 -16.95
CA TRP A 233 9.88 -1.21 -17.79
C TRP A 233 9.94 0.22 -17.28
N ILE A 234 9.76 0.40 -15.97
CA ILE A 234 9.78 1.72 -15.33
C ILE A 234 11.19 2.32 -15.37
N ALA A 235 12.24 1.50 -15.29
CA ALA A 235 13.63 1.96 -15.47
C ALA A 235 13.94 2.44 -16.91
N HIS A 236 13.10 2.02 -17.88
CA HIS A 236 13.23 2.39 -19.29
C HIS A 236 11.94 3.02 -19.83
N PRO A 237 11.58 4.26 -19.43
CA PRO A 237 10.27 4.89 -19.66
C PRO A 237 9.94 5.21 -21.12
N ILE A 238 10.82 4.85 -22.08
CA ILE A 238 10.59 4.98 -23.52
C ILE A 238 9.58 3.93 -24.04
N ASN A 239 9.42 2.83 -23.31
CA ASN A 239 8.49 1.77 -23.70
C ASN A 239 7.11 2.04 -23.13
N SER A 240 6.14 2.32 -24.00
CA SER A 240 4.72 2.34 -23.61
C SER A 240 4.37 1.03 -22.91
N ILE A 241 3.73 1.11 -21.76
CA ILE A 241 3.12 -0.05 -21.12
C ILE A 241 2.00 -0.49 -22.09
N THR A 242 2.18 -1.60 -22.78
CA THR A 242 1.26 -2.09 -23.81
C THR A 242 0.22 -3.04 -23.22
N GLU A 243 -0.79 -3.32 -23.98
CA GLU A 243 -1.89 -4.31 -23.85
C GLU A 243 -2.21 -4.85 -22.45
N ASN A 244 -3.42 -4.59 -21.93
CA ASN A 244 -3.89 -4.91 -20.57
C ASN A 244 -3.22 -4.11 -19.43
N LEU A 245 -2.73 -2.90 -19.72
CA LEU A 245 -2.10 -2.00 -18.76
C LEU A 245 -2.87 -1.93 -17.41
N GLN A 246 -4.16 -1.76 -17.49
CA GLN A 246 -5.07 -1.66 -16.35
C GLN A 246 -5.00 -2.88 -15.43
N ASN A 247 -5.14 -4.09 -16.00
CA ASN A 247 -5.10 -5.33 -15.25
C ASN A 247 -3.71 -5.59 -14.68
N ASP A 248 -2.66 -5.34 -15.47
CA ASP A 248 -1.27 -5.54 -15.05
C ASP A 248 -0.87 -4.58 -13.94
N LEU A 249 -1.25 -3.29 -14.01
CA LEU A 249 -0.99 -2.32 -12.94
C LEU A 249 -1.78 -2.64 -11.66
N PHE A 250 -3.02 -3.08 -11.80
CA PHE A 250 -3.82 -3.55 -10.66
C PHE A 250 -3.18 -4.75 -9.97
N LEU A 251 -2.76 -5.76 -10.74
CA LEU A 251 -2.08 -6.94 -10.22
C LEU A 251 -0.73 -6.60 -9.59
N LEU A 252 0.05 -5.70 -10.23
CA LEU A 252 1.30 -5.21 -9.68
C LEU A 252 1.09 -4.54 -8.32
N HIS A 253 0.13 -3.62 -8.24
CA HIS A 253 -0.19 -2.94 -6.98
C HIS A 253 -0.55 -3.95 -5.90
N LYS A 254 -1.41 -4.90 -6.21
CA LYS A 254 -1.82 -5.97 -5.29
C LYS A 254 -0.63 -6.83 -4.81
N SER A 255 0.29 -7.15 -5.72
CA SER A 255 1.49 -7.94 -5.39
C SER A 255 2.45 -7.15 -4.50
N LEU A 256 2.62 -5.85 -4.77
CA LEU A 256 3.46 -4.95 -3.95
C LEU A 256 2.85 -4.74 -2.56
N ASP A 257 1.55 -4.49 -2.46
CA ASP A 257 0.85 -4.39 -1.18
C ASP A 257 1.06 -5.66 -0.35
N ARG A 258 0.85 -6.84 -0.96
CA ARG A 258 1.09 -8.13 -0.29
C ARG A 258 2.51 -8.26 0.22
N LEU A 259 3.51 -7.91 -0.60
CA LEU A 259 4.91 -8.01 -0.19
C LEU A 259 5.22 -7.07 0.97
N ILE A 260 4.77 -5.81 0.90
CA ILE A 260 4.95 -4.81 1.96
C ILE A 260 4.30 -5.28 3.27
N GLU A 261 3.06 -5.76 3.20
CA GLU A 261 2.35 -6.28 4.37
C GLU A 261 3.08 -7.47 5.00
N ASN A 262 3.57 -8.39 4.17
CA ASN A 262 4.26 -9.57 4.64
C ASN A 262 5.64 -9.24 5.21
N LEU A 263 6.37 -8.29 4.62
CA LEU A 263 7.63 -7.79 5.17
C LEU A 263 7.41 -7.11 6.52
N ALA A 264 6.37 -6.30 6.65
CA ALA A 264 6.01 -5.67 7.94
C ALA A 264 5.71 -6.72 9.02
N LYS A 265 4.95 -7.77 8.68
CA LYS A 265 4.66 -8.90 9.58
C LYS A 265 5.91 -9.72 9.93
N SER A 266 6.84 -9.83 8.99
CA SER A 266 8.07 -10.63 9.11
C SER A 266 9.25 -9.84 9.67
N ASN A 267 9.09 -8.56 9.99
CA ASN A 267 10.13 -7.75 10.61
C ASN A 267 10.40 -8.26 12.03
N ILE A 268 11.46 -9.07 12.15
CA ILE A 268 11.75 -9.86 13.36
C ILE A 268 12.01 -8.97 14.57
N GLU A 269 12.69 -7.84 14.40
CA GLU A 269 12.98 -6.93 15.51
C GLU A 269 11.71 -6.24 16.00
N LEU A 270 10.91 -5.71 15.10
CA LEU A 270 9.65 -5.06 15.45
C LEU A 270 8.66 -6.07 16.06
N ASN A 271 8.53 -7.25 15.45
CA ASN A 271 7.72 -8.33 16.02
C ASN A 271 8.20 -8.76 17.41
N LYS A 272 9.51 -8.95 17.61
CA LYS A 272 10.07 -9.30 18.92
C LYS A 272 9.76 -8.22 19.95
N SER A 273 9.90 -6.95 19.61
CA SER A 273 9.58 -5.85 20.52
C SER A 273 8.11 -5.86 20.94
N TYR A 274 7.18 -6.01 19.99
CA TYR A 274 5.75 -6.13 20.33
C TYR A 274 5.44 -7.39 21.14
N LEU A 275 5.93 -8.55 20.72
CA LEU A 275 5.67 -9.84 21.40
C LEU A 275 6.27 -9.90 22.81
N SER A 276 7.37 -9.20 23.04
CA SER A 276 8.01 -9.13 24.37
C SER A 276 7.42 -8.04 25.27
N THR A 277 6.63 -7.10 24.71
CA THR A 277 6.03 -6.00 25.46
C THR A 277 4.95 -6.50 26.42
N THR A 278 4.97 -6.00 27.65
CA THR A 278 3.89 -6.16 28.62
C THR A 278 3.00 -4.93 28.60
N PHE A 279 1.71 -5.09 28.35
CA PHE A 279 0.72 -4.01 28.36
C PHE A 279 0.09 -3.94 29.75
N GLN A 280 0.42 -2.91 30.51
CA GLN A 280 -0.05 -2.68 31.88
C GLN A 280 -1.28 -1.79 31.87
N VAL A 281 -2.46 -2.38 32.03
CA VAL A 281 -3.73 -1.64 32.10
C VAL A 281 -3.87 -1.00 33.49
N LYS A 282 -4.03 0.31 33.53
CA LYS A 282 -4.17 1.09 34.77
C LYS A 282 -5.62 1.01 35.30
N CYS A 283 -5.97 -0.12 35.86
CA CYS A 283 -7.23 -0.39 36.56
C CYS A 283 -6.96 -0.89 37.99
N SER A 284 -8.00 -1.13 38.77
CA SER A 284 -7.86 -1.62 40.14
C SER A 284 -8.62 -2.94 40.29
N PRO A 285 -7.93 -4.08 40.51
CA PRO A 285 -6.46 -4.27 40.49
C PRO A 285 -5.89 -4.08 39.05
N PRO A 286 -4.59 -3.75 38.88
CA PRO A 286 -3.97 -3.61 37.57
C PRO A 286 -3.93 -4.94 36.82
N VAL A 287 -4.12 -4.91 35.50
CA VAL A 287 -4.08 -6.07 34.61
C VAL A 287 -2.88 -5.99 33.69
N ASN A 288 -2.10 -7.07 33.62
CA ASN A 288 -0.96 -7.18 32.71
C ASN A 288 -1.29 -8.13 31.56
N LEU A 289 -1.11 -7.66 30.34
CA LEU A 289 -1.38 -8.42 29.13
C LEU A 289 -0.08 -8.70 28.36
N LYS A 290 0.00 -9.88 27.78
CA LYS A 290 1.06 -10.26 26.83
C LYS A 290 0.44 -10.88 25.60
N ILE A 291 0.98 -10.55 24.43
CA ILE A 291 0.55 -11.11 23.15
C ILE A 291 0.79 -12.63 23.16
N GLY A 292 -0.18 -13.39 22.64
CA GLY A 292 -0.15 -14.86 22.58
C GLY A 292 -0.61 -15.56 23.87
N PHE A 293 -1.09 -14.83 24.88
CA PHE A 293 -1.58 -15.41 26.13
C PHE A 293 -3.06 -15.06 26.38
N ILE A 294 -3.76 -15.95 27.07
CA ILE A 294 -5.10 -15.70 27.61
C ILE A 294 -4.94 -15.09 29.01
N SER A 295 -5.64 -13.97 29.28
CA SER A 295 -5.67 -13.38 30.62
C SER A 295 -7.06 -13.55 31.25
N LYS A 296 -7.08 -14.24 32.41
CA LYS A 296 -8.29 -14.40 33.20
C LYS A 296 -8.75 -13.04 33.76
N GLU A 297 -7.80 -12.25 34.24
CA GLU A 297 -8.06 -10.93 34.83
C GLU A 297 -8.68 -10.00 33.75
N MET A 298 -8.26 -10.13 32.50
CA MET A 298 -8.84 -9.37 31.40
C MET A 298 -10.27 -9.81 31.09
N LYS A 299 -10.53 -11.13 31.15
CA LYS A 299 -11.90 -11.66 31.01
C LYS A 299 -12.82 -11.08 32.06
N ASP A 300 -12.40 -11.09 33.34
CA ASP A 300 -13.18 -10.52 34.43
C ASP A 300 -13.39 -9.01 34.23
N LEU A 301 -12.37 -8.29 33.79
CA LEU A 301 -12.45 -6.85 33.48
C LEU A 301 -13.44 -6.56 32.34
N LEU A 302 -13.47 -7.36 31.29
CA LEU A 302 -14.43 -7.25 30.19
C LEU A 302 -15.87 -7.45 30.70
N LEU A 303 -16.11 -8.49 31.51
CA LEU A 303 -17.44 -8.79 32.04
C LEU A 303 -17.98 -7.66 32.92
N VAL A 304 -17.14 -7.11 33.82
CA VAL A 304 -17.50 -5.97 34.69
C VAL A 304 -17.82 -4.71 33.88
N ASN A 305 -17.28 -4.59 32.66
CA ASN A 305 -17.47 -3.44 31.78
C ASN A 305 -18.49 -3.68 30.65
N ASP A 306 -19.31 -4.74 30.73
CA ASP A 306 -20.32 -5.12 29.72
C ASP A 306 -19.69 -5.18 28.31
N SER A 307 -18.50 -5.78 28.22
CA SER A 307 -17.70 -5.77 26.99
C SER A 307 -17.31 -7.19 26.59
N SER A 308 -17.29 -7.46 25.29
CA SER A 308 -16.91 -8.76 24.72
C SER A 308 -15.54 -8.74 24.03
N GLU A 309 -15.05 -7.57 23.69
CA GLU A 309 -13.80 -7.37 22.96
C GLU A 309 -13.12 -6.05 23.37
N TYR A 310 -11.84 -5.94 23.08
CA TYR A 310 -11.06 -4.73 23.31
C TYR A 310 -9.96 -4.56 22.27
N SER A 311 -9.51 -3.32 22.13
CA SER A 311 -8.26 -3.00 21.41
C SER A 311 -7.38 -2.11 22.27
N ILE A 312 -6.04 -2.31 22.21
CA ILE A 312 -5.07 -1.37 22.82
C ILE A 312 -4.43 -0.61 21.67
N ILE A 313 -4.61 0.72 21.68
CA ILE A 313 -4.15 1.65 20.65
C ILE A 313 -3.38 2.81 21.27
N THR A 314 -2.45 3.37 20.51
CA THR A 314 -1.67 4.55 20.93
C THR A 314 -1.68 5.61 19.83
N GLY A 315 -1.43 6.87 20.19
CA GLY A 315 -1.11 7.94 19.26
C GLY A 315 0.39 8.25 19.20
N GLU A 316 1.20 7.63 20.09
CA GLU A 316 2.64 7.89 20.17
C GLU A 316 3.41 7.27 19.02
N ASN A 317 4.59 7.82 18.73
CA ASN A 317 5.62 7.26 17.85
C ASN A 317 5.08 6.73 16.50
N PRO A 318 4.54 7.60 15.63
CA PRO A 318 3.98 7.21 14.34
C PRO A 318 4.96 6.34 13.54
N PHE A 319 4.46 5.24 12.97
CA PHE A 319 5.26 4.24 12.26
C PHE A 319 6.46 3.71 13.07
N SER A 320 6.32 3.64 14.40
CA SER A 320 7.39 3.26 15.36
C SER A 320 8.62 4.20 15.31
N ASN A 321 8.48 5.42 14.81
CA ASN A 321 9.52 6.45 14.87
C ASN A 321 9.42 7.22 16.17
N SER A 322 10.53 7.27 16.94
CA SER A 322 10.58 8.00 18.20
C SER A 322 10.30 9.49 17.98
N CYS A 323 9.34 10.03 18.72
CA CYS A 323 8.99 11.44 18.75
C CYS A 323 9.32 12.08 20.12
N SER A 324 9.33 13.42 20.19
CA SER A 324 9.46 14.09 21.48
C SER A 324 8.24 13.84 22.37
N GLU A 325 8.42 13.97 23.69
CA GLU A 325 7.34 13.80 24.66
C GLU A 325 6.15 14.74 24.39
N GLU A 326 6.42 15.98 23.98
CA GLU A 326 5.40 16.97 23.66
C GLU A 326 4.55 16.54 22.46
N ILE A 327 5.19 16.01 21.40
CA ILE A 327 4.49 15.49 20.21
C ILE A 327 3.66 14.29 20.58
N ASN A 328 4.22 13.33 21.30
CA ASN A 328 3.53 12.14 21.75
C ASN A 328 2.31 12.47 22.63
N LYS A 329 2.47 13.40 23.59
CA LYS A 329 1.38 13.89 24.42
C LYS A 329 0.28 14.57 23.62
N ALA A 330 0.62 15.40 22.64
CA ALA A 330 -0.37 16.07 21.78
C ALA A 330 -1.16 15.05 20.93
N ARG A 331 -0.48 14.03 20.38
CA ARG A 331 -1.10 12.97 19.61
C ARG A 331 -2.04 12.11 20.46
N ASN A 332 -1.61 11.69 21.65
CA ASN A 332 -2.45 10.95 22.60
C ASN A 332 -3.66 11.80 23.07
N THR A 333 -3.47 13.10 23.29
CA THR A 333 -4.61 14.00 23.59
C THR A 333 -5.64 14.04 22.45
N SER A 334 -5.17 14.03 21.21
CA SER A 334 -6.05 13.98 20.03
C SER A 334 -6.80 12.66 19.94
N LEU A 335 -6.14 11.54 20.23
CA LEU A 335 -6.75 10.22 20.28
C LEU A 335 -7.84 10.14 21.37
N ILE A 336 -7.54 10.63 22.59
CA ILE A 336 -8.53 10.69 23.69
C ILE A 336 -9.79 11.45 23.26
N LYS A 337 -9.62 12.67 22.70
CA LYS A 337 -10.77 13.47 22.22
C LYS A 337 -11.63 12.70 21.21
N LEU A 338 -11.00 11.90 20.34
CA LEU A 338 -11.71 11.11 19.35
C LEU A 338 -12.45 9.94 19.99
N LEU A 339 -11.85 9.25 20.97
CA LEU A 339 -12.48 8.17 21.73
C LEU A 339 -13.71 8.70 22.51
N GLU A 340 -13.57 9.82 23.19
CA GLU A 340 -14.64 10.49 23.94
C GLU A 340 -15.78 10.95 23.01
N LYS A 341 -15.46 11.59 21.88
CA LYS A 341 -16.44 11.99 20.86
C LYS A 341 -17.24 10.79 20.35
N GLN A 342 -16.62 9.63 20.24
CA GLN A 342 -17.26 8.39 19.80
C GLN A 342 -17.86 7.57 20.96
N ARG A 343 -17.79 8.12 22.18
CA ARG A 343 -18.34 7.52 23.41
C ARG A 343 -17.76 6.15 23.76
N PHE A 344 -16.50 5.93 23.44
CA PHE A 344 -15.81 4.73 23.88
C PHE A 344 -15.41 4.83 25.36
N LYS A 345 -15.59 3.74 26.08
CA LYS A 345 -14.99 3.54 27.39
C LYS A 345 -13.56 3.05 27.20
N TYR A 346 -12.60 3.59 27.94
CA TYR A 346 -11.20 3.20 27.85
C TYR A 346 -10.50 3.26 29.22
N PHE A 347 -9.40 2.54 29.33
CA PHE A 347 -8.42 2.69 30.42
C PHE A 347 -7.06 3.09 29.84
N GLU A 348 -6.33 3.91 30.58
CA GLU A 348 -4.93 4.17 30.28
C GLU A 348 -4.14 2.87 30.41
N THR A 349 -3.20 2.67 29.52
CA THR A 349 -2.37 1.48 29.43
C THR A 349 -0.94 1.91 29.15
N LEU A 350 0.04 1.22 29.72
CA LEU A 350 1.46 1.44 29.45
C LEU A 350 2.03 0.20 28.76
N GLY A 351 2.53 0.37 27.54
CA GLY A 351 3.32 -0.65 26.85
C GLY A 351 4.75 -0.61 27.38
N VAL A 352 5.16 -1.64 28.12
CA VAL A 352 6.49 -1.76 28.71
C VAL A 352 7.30 -2.80 27.96
N PRO A 353 8.31 -2.41 27.16
CA PRO A 353 9.16 -3.36 26.45
C PRO A 353 10.01 -4.19 27.43
N ALA A 354 10.41 -5.38 26.98
CA ALA A 354 11.23 -6.29 27.81
C ALA A 354 12.71 -5.91 27.84
N ASP A 355 13.15 -5.06 26.93
CA ASP A 355 14.54 -4.59 26.82
C ASP A 355 14.61 -3.06 26.80
N ASN A 356 15.83 -2.52 26.91
CA ASN A 356 16.07 -1.07 26.94
C ASN A 356 16.22 -0.43 25.54
N ASN A 357 15.95 -1.18 24.47
CA ASN A 357 16.08 -0.65 23.12
C ASN A 357 14.88 0.22 22.72
N TRP A 358 13.77 0.05 23.43
CA TRP A 358 12.53 0.79 23.21
C TRP A 358 12.09 1.49 24.49
N THR A 359 11.50 2.66 24.36
CA THR A 359 10.87 3.38 25.47
C THR A 359 9.45 2.90 25.69
N SER A 360 8.99 2.95 26.94
CA SER A 360 7.59 2.67 27.27
C SER A 360 6.65 3.67 26.56
N GLU A 361 5.53 3.20 26.04
CA GLU A 361 4.54 4.00 25.34
C GLU A 361 3.21 4.06 26.09
N ASN A 362 2.66 5.28 26.22
CA ASN A 362 1.31 5.43 26.73
C ASN A 362 0.30 5.06 25.66
N SER A 363 -0.64 4.23 26.01
CA SER A 363 -1.68 3.67 25.12
C SER A 363 -3.01 3.61 25.86
N PHE A 364 -4.06 3.17 25.17
CA PHE A 364 -5.41 3.10 25.71
C PHE A 364 -6.04 1.76 25.37
N LEU A 365 -6.46 1.03 26.41
CA LEU A 365 -7.32 -0.14 26.26
C LEU A 365 -8.76 0.37 26.06
N VAL A 366 -9.32 0.11 24.90
CA VAL A 366 -10.62 0.62 24.48
C VAL A 366 -11.61 -0.54 24.38
N PHE A 367 -12.69 -0.48 25.17
CA PHE A 367 -13.71 -1.52 25.25
C PHE A 367 -14.64 -1.50 24.02
N ASN A 368 -15.12 -2.68 23.61
CA ASN A 368 -16.04 -2.87 22.49
C ASN A 368 -15.57 -2.19 21.19
N MET A 369 -14.24 -2.15 20.97
CA MET A 369 -13.65 -1.65 19.75
C MET A 369 -13.30 -2.82 18.84
N SER A 370 -14.03 -2.96 17.73
CA SER A 370 -13.77 -4.01 16.73
C SER A 370 -12.44 -3.81 16.01
N LYS A 371 -11.88 -4.90 15.48
CA LYS A 371 -10.63 -4.88 14.70
C LYS A 371 -10.67 -3.85 13.55
N ASP A 372 -11.78 -3.77 12.83
CA ASP A 372 -11.92 -2.85 11.68
C ASP A 372 -11.92 -1.39 12.12
N LYS A 373 -12.54 -1.10 13.26
CA LYS A 373 -12.56 0.25 13.80
C LYS A 373 -11.20 0.64 14.35
N ALA A 374 -10.54 -0.25 15.08
CA ALA A 374 -9.18 -0.06 15.56
C ALA A 374 -8.20 0.15 14.39
N LYS A 375 -8.30 -0.64 13.32
CA LYS A 375 -7.50 -0.44 12.09
C LYS A 375 -7.65 0.96 11.51
N ARG A 376 -8.88 1.49 11.41
CA ARG A 376 -9.11 2.85 10.89
C ARG A 376 -8.47 3.91 11.76
N LEU A 377 -8.63 3.81 13.09
CA LEU A 377 -8.00 4.74 14.02
C LEU A 377 -6.47 4.64 13.96
N CYS A 378 -5.92 3.44 13.94
CA CYS A 378 -4.49 3.22 13.83
C CYS A 378 -3.91 3.80 12.53
N LYS A 379 -4.64 3.74 11.41
CA LYS A 379 -4.26 4.41 10.17
C LYS A 379 -4.23 5.94 10.34
N GLU A 380 -5.23 6.52 10.98
CA GLU A 380 -5.31 7.96 11.26
C GLU A 380 -4.15 8.43 12.14
N PHE A 381 -3.74 7.58 13.10
CA PHE A 381 -2.62 7.84 14.00
C PHE A 381 -1.30 7.21 13.54
N GLU A 382 -1.21 6.73 12.31
CA GLU A 382 0.02 6.21 11.68
C GLU A 382 0.70 5.10 12.49
N GLN A 383 -0.11 4.18 13.04
CA GLN A 383 0.39 3.06 13.86
C GLN A 383 0.61 1.80 13.03
N ASN A 384 1.77 1.14 13.19
CA ASN A 384 2.09 -0.11 12.48
C ASN A 384 1.22 -1.28 12.89
N ALA A 385 0.85 -1.35 14.17
CA ALA A 385 0.06 -2.43 14.74
C ALA A 385 -0.73 -1.96 15.96
N PHE A 386 -1.69 -2.77 16.39
CA PHE A 386 -2.41 -2.62 17.66
C PHE A 386 -2.64 -3.99 18.30
N VAL A 387 -2.96 -3.99 19.59
CA VAL A 387 -3.33 -5.21 20.31
C VAL A 387 -4.83 -5.37 20.32
N TYR A 388 -5.30 -6.61 20.11
CA TYR A 388 -6.71 -6.94 20.14
C TYR A 388 -6.94 -8.20 20.97
N GLY A 389 -8.09 -8.30 21.62
CA GLY A 389 -8.53 -9.51 22.29
C GLY A 389 -10.03 -9.52 22.54
N SER A 390 -10.56 -10.69 22.86
CA SER A 390 -11.95 -10.92 23.24
C SER A 390 -12.01 -11.82 24.47
N VAL A 391 -13.22 -12.04 25.01
CA VAL A 391 -13.46 -12.70 26.31
C VAL A 391 -12.71 -14.03 26.48
N ASP A 392 -12.64 -14.85 25.45
CA ASP A 392 -12.03 -16.19 25.53
C ASP A 392 -10.92 -16.39 24.48
N SER A 393 -10.32 -15.29 23.98
CA SER A 393 -9.23 -15.36 23.00
C SER A 393 -7.87 -15.03 23.61
N GLU A 394 -6.82 -15.53 22.97
CA GLU A 394 -5.48 -15.03 23.18
C GLU A 394 -5.38 -13.56 22.79
N VAL A 395 -4.50 -12.84 23.47
CA VAL A 395 -4.14 -11.46 23.09
C VAL A 395 -3.42 -11.49 21.75
N GLU A 396 -3.96 -10.79 20.75
CA GLU A 396 -3.50 -10.82 19.35
C GLU A 396 -2.80 -9.52 18.97
N LEU A 397 -1.68 -9.61 18.26
CA LEU A 397 -1.07 -8.48 17.56
C LEU A 397 -1.70 -8.37 16.17
N VAL A 398 -2.35 -7.25 15.89
CA VAL A 398 -2.99 -6.98 14.60
C VAL A 398 -2.21 -5.91 13.85
N TRP A 399 -1.66 -6.27 12.70
CA TRP A 399 -0.94 -5.34 11.84
C TRP A 399 -1.90 -4.45 11.04
N VAL A 400 -1.53 -3.18 10.93
CA VAL A 400 -2.27 -2.17 10.17
C VAL A 400 -1.70 -2.10 8.76
N ASN A 401 -2.52 -2.43 7.78
CA ASN A 401 -2.16 -2.37 6.37
C ASN A 401 -2.55 -0.98 5.82
N TYR A 402 -1.59 -0.26 5.30
CA TYR A 402 -1.73 1.10 4.73
C TYR A 402 -2.00 1.06 3.24
#